data_cf48a43e89ad1e283f1b561ab96c5cf2
#
_entry.id   cf48a43e89ad1e283f1b561ab96c5cf2
#
_cell.length_a   1.000
_cell.length_b   1.000
_cell.length_c   1.000
_cell.angle_alpha   90.00
_cell.angle_beta   90.00
_cell.angle_gamma   90.00
#
_symmetry.space_group_name_H-M   'P 1'
#
loop_
_entity.id
_entity.type
_entity.pdbx_description
1 polymer ?
#
loop_
_entity_poly.entity_id
_entity_poly.type
_entity_poly.pdbx_seq_one_letter_code
_entity_poly.pdbx_strand_id
1 'polypeptide(L)'
;MTIDGLLMNAKMLQRDMDSGRLTRDVLMRHGEHIVEQQRIQLLMGKGSDGKDLHPFYSEEVKPNGYFRSGASARAYAAWKQELSYPYSVQRNPDAPNLYITGVFHDDLDVQFGNDSLAIVPDTAYAAKIMAKYGFGIFGLNSEMWGIIWNEWGAKDELIMEMRNVLWQ
;
A
#
# COMPACT_ATOMS: atom_id res chain seq x y z
N MET A 1 -35.38 2.50 -23.42
CA MET A 1 -35.07 3.56 -22.44
C MET A 1 -35.70 4.87 -22.92
N THR A 2 -36.37 5.63 -22.05
CA THR A 2 -36.89 6.97 -22.35
C THR A 2 -35.85 8.04 -22.04
N ILE A 3 -36.01 9.25 -22.61
CA ILE A 3 -35.12 10.39 -22.31
C ILE A 3 -35.13 10.72 -20.81
N ASP A 4 -36.32 10.68 -20.19
CA ASP A 4 -36.45 10.92 -18.74
C ASP A 4 -35.75 9.85 -17.90
N GLY A 5 -35.82 8.58 -18.31
CA GLY A 5 -35.07 7.49 -17.67
C GLY A 5 -33.57 7.69 -17.76
N LEU A 6 -33.06 8.06 -18.94
CA LEU A 6 -31.65 8.34 -19.12
C LEU A 6 -31.17 9.52 -18.26
N LEU A 7 -31.96 10.58 -18.18
CA LEU A 7 -31.64 11.75 -17.34
C LEU A 7 -31.60 11.37 -15.85
N MET A 8 -32.53 10.53 -15.39
CA MET A 8 -32.55 10.03 -14.02
C MET A 8 -31.30 9.20 -13.72
N ASN A 9 -30.93 8.27 -14.61
CA ASN A 9 -29.74 7.43 -14.45
C ASN A 9 -28.45 8.25 -14.46
N ALA A 10 -28.36 9.29 -15.32
CA ALA A 10 -27.22 10.21 -15.31
C ALA A 10 -27.07 10.97 -14.00
N LYS A 11 -28.18 11.43 -13.39
CA LYS A 11 -28.16 12.06 -12.06
C LYS A 11 -27.77 11.09 -10.95
N MET A 12 -28.21 9.84 -11.03
CA MET A 12 -27.79 8.78 -10.10
C MET A 12 -26.28 8.52 -10.21
N LEU A 13 -25.78 8.34 -11.43
CA LEU A 13 -24.36 8.17 -11.69
C LEU A 13 -23.53 9.32 -11.13
N GLN A 14 -23.93 10.57 -11.42
CA GLN A 14 -23.24 11.75 -10.87
C GLN A 14 -23.18 11.71 -9.35
N ARG A 15 -24.29 11.41 -8.67
CA ARG A 15 -24.33 11.30 -7.20
C ARG A 15 -23.40 10.20 -6.69
N ASP A 16 -23.39 9.04 -7.36
CA ASP A 16 -22.57 7.90 -6.95
C ASP A 16 -21.06 8.16 -7.19
N MET A 17 -20.72 8.93 -8.20
CA MET A 17 -19.36 9.42 -8.43
C MET A 17 -18.95 10.48 -7.39
N ASP A 18 -19.80 11.48 -7.16
CA ASP A 18 -19.52 12.55 -6.20
C ASP A 18 -19.37 12.03 -4.76
N SER A 19 -20.09 10.96 -4.42
CA SER A 19 -19.97 10.27 -3.13
C SER A 19 -18.80 9.30 -3.05
N GLY A 20 -18.09 9.04 -4.14
CA GLY A 20 -17.02 8.04 -4.22
C GLY A 20 -17.49 6.57 -4.10
N ARG A 21 -18.81 6.31 -4.04
CA ARG A 21 -19.38 4.98 -3.82
C ARG A 21 -18.89 3.96 -4.84
N LEU A 22 -18.97 4.27 -6.13
CA LEU A 22 -18.54 3.34 -7.18
C LEU A 22 -17.06 3.00 -7.08
N THR A 23 -16.21 4.01 -6.86
CA THR A 23 -14.76 3.82 -6.70
C THR A 23 -14.47 2.94 -5.48
N ARG A 24 -15.15 3.20 -4.36
CA ARG A 24 -15.00 2.39 -3.14
C ARG A 24 -15.41 0.94 -3.38
N ASP A 25 -16.57 0.72 -4.01
CA ASP A 25 -17.10 -0.63 -4.25
C ASP A 25 -16.15 -1.45 -5.17
N VAL A 26 -15.53 -0.79 -6.17
CA VAL A 26 -14.47 -1.40 -6.99
C VAL A 26 -13.25 -1.71 -6.13
N LEU A 27 -12.71 -0.74 -5.39
CA LEU A 27 -11.51 -0.95 -4.58
C LEU A 27 -11.70 -2.00 -3.48
N MET A 28 -12.91 -2.16 -2.94
CA MET A 28 -13.21 -3.24 -1.98
C MET A 28 -13.00 -4.63 -2.59
N ARG A 29 -13.33 -4.82 -3.87
CA ARG A 29 -13.06 -6.08 -4.59
C ARG A 29 -11.56 -6.35 -4.79
N HIS A 30 -10.75 -5.27 -4.80
CA HIS A 30 -9.30 -5.34 -4.93
C HIS A 30 -8.54 -5.25 -3.59
N GLY A 31 -9.23 -5.43 -2.45
CA GLY A 31 -8.62 -5.29 -1.13
C GLY A 31 -7.37 -6.14 -0.92
N GLU A 32 -7.41 -7.42 -1.30
CA GLU A 32 -6.24 -8.32 -1.22
C GLU A 32 -5.08 -7.85 -2.10
N HIS A 33 -5.37 -7.36 -3.32
CA HIS A 33 -4.35 -6.82 -4.21
C HIS A 33 -3.71 -5.54 -3.64
N ILE A 34 -4.49 -4.69 -2.97
CA ILE A 34 -4.00 -3.48 -2.31
C ILE A 34 -3.03 -3.86 -1.19
N VAL A 35 -3.37 -4.84 -0.37
CA VAL A 35 -2.50 -5.35 0.69
C VAL A 35 -1.23 -5.97 0.11
N GLU A 36 -1.35 -6.74 -0.96
CA GLU A 36 -0.21 -7.35 -1.66
C GLU A 36 0.76 -6.28 -2.19
N GLN A 37 0.25 -5.24 -2.85
CA GLN A 37 1.09 -4.14 -3.34
C GLN A 37 1.75 -3.36 -2.19
N GLN A 38 1.07 -3.22 -1.05
CA GLN A 38 1.68 -2.63 0.16
C GLN A 38 2.84 -3.50 0.69
N ARG A 39 2.68 -4.82 0.71
CA ARG A 39 3.74 -5.76 1.11
C ARG A 39 4.95 -5.66 0.19
N ILE A 40 4.72 -5.64 -1.12
CA ILE A 40 5.77 -5.48 -2.13
C ILE A 40 6.51 -4.16 -1.94
N GLN A 41 5.77 -3.05 -1.81
CA GLN A 41 6.33 -1.72 -1.58
C GLN A 41 7.22 -1.66 -0.34
N LEU A 42 6.78 -2.23 0.78
CA LEU A 42 7.58 -2.30 2.01
C LEU A 42 8.81 -3.20 1.85
N LEU A 43 8.70 -4.33 1.12
CA LEU A 43 9.86 -5.17 0.80
C LEU A 43 10.90 -4.43 -0.03
N MET A 44 10.47 -3.52 -0.93
CA MET A 44 11.35 -2.60 -1.66
C MET A 44 12.00 -1.55 -0.75
N GLY A 45 11.55 -1.42 0.50
CA GLY A 45 11.99 -0.37 1.42
C GLY A 45 11.42 1.01 1.07
N LYS A 46 10.21 1.07 0.49
CA LYS A 46 9.58 2.31 0.02
C LYS A 46 8.39 2.72 0.90
N GLY A 47 8.24 4.03 1.10
CA GLY A 47 7.07 4.63 1.70
C GLY A 47 5.97 4.97 0.68
N SER A 48 4.86 5.51 1.16
CA SER A 48 3.73 5.94 0.33
C SER A 48 4.08 7.09 -0.63
N ASP A 49 5.16 7.81 -0.38
CA ASP A 49 5.71 8.85 -1.27
C ASP A 49 6.67 8.29 -2.35
N GLY A 50 6.87 6.97 -2.38
CA GLY A 50 7.77 6.27 -3.30
C GLY A 50 9.26 6.39 -2.96
N LYS A 51 9.62 7.11 -1.87
CA LYS A 51 11.00 7.24 -1.43
C LYS A 51 11.42 6.08 -0.54
N ASP A 52 12.73 5.88 -0.41
CA ASP A 52 13.29 4.91 0.50
C ASP A 52 12.92 5.26 1.95
N LEU A 53 12.61 4.23 2.74
CA LEU A 53 12.33 4.38 4.15
C LEU A 53 13.59 4.82 4.92
N HIS A 54 13.42 5.77 5.80
CA HIS A 54 14.44 6.28 6.70
C HIS A 54 14.06 6.05 8.18
N PRO A 55 15.05 5.96 9.09
CA PRO A 55 16.49 6.07 8.83
C PRO A 55 17.07 4.82 8.16
N PHE A 56 18.08 5.00 7.31
CA PHE A 56 18.89 3.89 6.79
C PHE A 56 19.65 3.18 7.91
N TYR A 57 20.04 1.92 7.69
CA TYR A 57 20.84 1.19 8.69
C TYR A 57 22.16 1.89 8.99
N SER A 58 22.81 2.50 7.99
CA SER A 58 24.01 3.31 8.16
C SER A 58 23.80 4.58 8.98
N GLU A 59 22.61 5.18 8.94
CA GLU A 59 22.25 6.38 9.71
C GLU A 59 21.96 6.05 11.20
N GLU A 60 21.68 4.80 11.51
CA GLU A 60 21.39 4.35 12.89
C GLU A 60 22.63 3.94 13.69
N VAL A 61 23.82 4.20 13.16
CA VAL A 61 25.08 3.93 13.87
C VAL A 61 25.28 4.92 15.01
N LYS A 62 25.14 4.44 16.23
CA LYS A 62 25.30 5.23 17.47
C LYS A 62 26.02 4.41 18.53
N PRO A 63 26.83 5.06 19.43
CA PRO A 63 27.58 4.33 20.47
C PRO A 63 26.73 3.38 21.33
N ASN A 64 25.50 3.78 21.65
CA ASN A 64 24.53 3.00 22.45
C ASN A 64 23.31 2.56 21.60
N GLY A 65 23.40 2.62 20.26
CA GLY A 65 22.36 2.22 19.35
C GLY A 65 22.37 0.73 19.01
N TYR A 66 21.44 0.31 18.18
CA TYR A 66 21.40 -1.05 17.66
C TYR A 66 22.66 -1.38 16.85
N PHE A 67 23.12 -0.44 16.04
CA PHE A 67 24.40 -0.53 15.34
C PHE A 67 25.45 0.32 16.05
N ARG A 68 26.53 -0.34 16.51
CA ARG A 68 27.65 0.35 17.21
C ARG A 68 28.75 0.82 16.25
N SER A 69 28.73 0.35 15.01
CA SER A 69 29.69 0.71 13.96
C SER A 69 29.09 0.57 12.58
N GLY A 70 29.67 1.29 11.59
CA GLY A 70 29.27 1.11 10.20
C GLY A 70 29.51 -0.31 9.67
N ALA A 71 30.46 -1.05 10.25
CA ALA A 71 30.67 -2.46 9.90
C ALA A 71 29.47 -3.32 10.35
N SER A 72 28.92 -3.11 11.56
CA SER A 72 27.75 -3.84 12.04
C SER A 72 26.49 -3.52 11.25
N ALA A 73 26.30 -2.25 10.85
CA ALA A 73 25.19 -1.85 9.98
C ALA A 73 25.27 -2.53 8.59
N ARG A 74 26.45 -2.54 7.98
CA ARG A 74 26.66 -3.22 6.69
C ARG A 74 26.48 -4.74 6.78
N ALA A 75 26.97 -5.36 7.86
CA ALA A 75 26.78 -6.79 8.08
C ALA A 75 25.28 -7.14 8.23
N TYR A 76 24.51 -6.31 8.93
CA TYR A 76 23.07 -6.48 9.04
C TYR A 76 22.37 -6.29 7.69
N ALA A 77 22.73 -5.26 6.93
CA ALA A 77 22.19 -5.03 5.59
C ALA A 77 22.48 -6.21 4.65
N ALA A 78 23.70 -6.79 4.70
CA ALA A 78 24.07 -7.97 3.92
C ALA A 78 23.23 -9.18 4.34
N TRP A 79 23.15 -9.47 5.65
CA TRP A 79 22.32 -10.56 6.15
C TRP A 79 20.86 -10.42 5.71
N LYS A 80 20.31 -9.18 5.70
CA LYS A 80 18.96 -8.91 5.20
C LYS A 80 18.78 -9.24 3.72
N GLN A 81 19.85 -9.21 2.91
CA GLN A 81 19.79 -9.64 1.51
C GLN A 81 19.69 -11.15 1.34
N GLU A 82 20.18 -11.91 2.32
CA GLU A 82 20.18 -13.38 2.30
C GLU A 82 18.84 -13.98 2.77
N LEU A 83 17.95 -13.16 3.33
CA LEU A 83 16.62 -13.63 3.74
C LEU A 83 15.78 -14.02 2.53
N SER A 84 15.04 -15.12 2.68
CA SER A 84 14.04 -15.53 1.69
C SER A 84 12.83 -14.62 1.78
N TYR A 85 12.54 -13.88 0.70
CA TYR A 85 11.38 -13.03 0.58
C TYR A 85 10.28 -13.68 -0.27
N PRO A 86 8.99 -13.41 0.01
CA PRO A 86 7.90 -13.96 -0.78
C PRO A 86 7.84 -13.40 -2.22
N TYR A 87 8.46 -12.24 -2.46
CA TYR A 87 8.50 -11.59 -3.76
C TYR A 87 9.94 -11.22 -4.14
N SER A 88 10.28 -11.35 -5.42
CA SER A 88 11.54 -10.85 -5.96
C SER A 88 11.42 -9.35 -6.21
N VAL A 89 12.09 -8.55 -5.41
CA VAL A 89 12.06 -7.09 -5.50
C VAL A 89 13.47 -6.51 -5.57
N GLN A 90 13.63 -5.41 -6.31
CA GLN A 90 14.84 -4.60 -6.23
C GLN A 90 14.70 -3.59 -5.09
N ARG A 91 15.72 -3.46 -4.27
CA ARG A 91 15.72 -2.51 -3.16
C ARG A 91 17.10 -1.95 -2.88
N ASN A 92 17.15 -0.78 -2.23
CA ASN A 92 18.35 -0.27 -1.61
C ASN A 92 18.72 -1.18 -0.41
N PRO A 93 19.92 -1.82 -0.39
CA PRO A 93 20.32 -2.71 0.70
C PRO A 93 20.33 -2.05 2.08
N ASP A 94 20.59 -0.74 2.13
CA ASP A 94 20.65 0.05 3.37
C ASP A 94 19.27 0.52 3.86
N ALA A 95 18.26 0.50 2.99
CA ALA A 95 16.89 0.87 3.37
C ALA A 95 16.20 -0.24 4.18
N PRO A 96 15.52 0.11 5.28
CA PRO A 96 14.71 -0.86 6.02
C PRO A 96 13.52 -1.31 5.19
N ASN A 97 13.23 -2.63 5.25
CA ASN A 97 12.08 -3.23 4.57
C ASN A 97 11.08 -3.88 5.53
N LEU A 98 11.26 -3.70 6.81
CA LEU A 98 10.40 -4.17 7.90
C LEU A 98 10.12 -5.69 7.90
N TYR A 99 10.90 -6.47 7.15
CA TYR A 99 10.74 -7.91 7.00
C TYR A 99 11.90 -8.65 7.70
N ILE A 100 11.58 -9.53 8.66
CA ILE A 100 12.51 -10.51 9.23
C ILE A 100 11.86 -11.90 9.15
N THR A 101 10.71 -12.08 9.79
CA THR A 101 9.94 -13.31 9.81
C THR A 101 8.69 -13.25 8.93
N GLY A 102 8.34 -12.08 8.43
CA GLY A 102 7.12 -11.84 7.65
C GLY A 102 5.91 -11.41 8.49
N VAL A 103 5.89 -11.65 9.80
CA VAL A 103 4.70 -11.39 10.65
C VAL A 103 4.11 -9.99 10.48
N PHE A 104 4.95 -8.94 10.39
CA PHE A 104 4.43 -7.59 10.18
C PHE A 104 3.77 -7.41 8.81
N HIS A 105 4.31 -8.05 7.78
CA HIS A 105 3.74 -8.01 6.43
C HIS A 105 2.48 -8.84 6.32
N ASP A 106 2.44 -10.00 6.99
CA ASP A 106 1.29 -10.90 6.97
C ASP A 106 0.08 -10.32 7.70
N ASP A 107 0.33 -9.53 8.75
CA ASP A 107 -0.70 -8.87 9.56
C ASP A 107 -1.23 -7.55 8.95
N LEU A 108 -0.78 -7.16 7.75
CA LEU A 108 -1.35 -6.01 7.05
C LEU A 108 -2.75 -6.34 6.52
N ASP A 109 -3.69 -5.45 6.80
CA ASP A 109 -5.07 -5.51 6.32
C ASP A 109 -5.51 -4.16 5.75
N VAL A 110 -6.58 -4.16 4.97
CA VAL A 110 -7.18 -2.95 4.42
C VAL A 110 -8.57 -2.71 5.01
N GLN A 111 -8.77 -1.52 5.54
CA GLN A 111 -10.04 -1.08 6.10
C GLN A 111 -10.67 0.00 5.21
N PHE A 112 -11.93 -0.19 4.85
CA PHE A 112 -12.70 0.74 4.04
C PHE A 112 -13.67 1.53 4.91
N GLY A 113 -13.46 2.84 5.01
CA GLY A 113 -14.41 3.79 5.56
C GLY A 113 -15.43 4.26 4.52
N ASN A 114 -16.22 5.28 4.84
CA ASN A 114 -17.17 5.87 3.89
C ASN A 114 -16.43 6.54 2.72
N ASP A 115 -15.43 7.38 3.03
CA ASP A 115 -14.68 8.20 2.06
C ASP A 115 -13.17 7.92 2.13
N SER A 116 -12.77 6.82 2.77
CA SER A 116 -11.37 6.53 3.05
C SER A 116 -11.04 5.07 2.92
N LEU A 117 -9.77 4.82 2.64
CA LEU A 117 -9.14 3.52 2.70
C LEU A 117 -7.91 3.65 3.59
N ALA A 118 -7.77 2.76 4.55
CA ALA A 118 -6.61 2.70 5.42
C ALA A 118 -5.97 1.31 5.36
N ILE A 119 -4.65 1.25 5.22
CA ILE A 119 -3.89 0.01 5.38
C ILE A 119 -3.39 0.01 6.83
N VAL A 120 -3.74 -1.02 7.57
CA VAL A 120 -3.49 -1.11 9.00
C VAL A 120 -2.80 -2.43 9.34
N PRO A 121 -1.78 -2.41 10.20
CA PRO A 121 -1.20 -3.63 10.77
C PRO A 121 -1.94 -4.02 12.05
N ASP A 122 -2.16 -5.31 12.27
CA ASP A 122 -2.75 -5.86 13.51
C ASP A 122 -1.68 -6.49 14.42
N THR A 123 -0.48 -5.89 14.49
CA THR A 123 0.59 -6.41 15.33
C THR A 123 0.80 -5.58 16.59
N ALA A 124 1.16 -6.25 17.67
CA ALA A 124 1.45 -5.57 18.96
C ALA A 124 2.65 -4.58 18.90
N TYR A 125 3.51 -4.70 17.89
CA TYR A 125 4.66 -3.81 17.68
C TYR A 125 4.45 -2.76 16.58
N ALA A 126 3.29 -2.73 15.96
CA ALA A 126 2.94 -1.75 14.92
C ALA A 126 3.16 -0.31 15.40
N ALA A 127 2.75 0.00 16.63
CA ALA A 127 2.96 1.32 17.23
C ALA A 127 4.44 1.72 17.31
N LYS A 128 5.35 0.78 17.58
CA LYS A 128 6.81 1.03 17.61
C LYS A 128 7.35 1.30 16.20
N ILE A 129 6.86 0.59 15.20
CA ILE A 129 7.24 0.79 13.81
C ILE A 129 6.75 2.17 13.35
N MET A 130 5.49 2.51 13.62
CA MET A 130 4.93 3.83 13.31
C MET A 130 5.66 4.97 14.01
N ALA A 131 6.03 4.80 15.27
CA ALA A 131 6.80 5.80 16.00
C ALA A 131 8.19 6.03 15.40
N LYS A 132 8.79 5.01 14.78
CA LYS A 132 10.12 5.09 14.16
C LYS A 132 10.09 5.63 12.73
N TYR A 133 9.17 5.15 11.91
CA TYR A 133 9.15 5.42 10.47
C TYR A 133 8.04 6.38 10.05
N GLY A 134 7.13 6.72 10.97
CA GLY A 134 5.97 7.57 10.69
C GLY A 134 4.83 6.80 10.00
N PHE A 135 3.69 7.49 9.84
CA PHE A 135 2.53 6.94 9.14
C PHE A 135 2.73 6.80 7.62
N GLY A 136 3.72 7.49 7.05
CA GLY A 136 4.05 7.45 5.62
C GLY A 136 4.54 6.09 5.11
N ILE A 137 4.71 5.09 5.99
CA ILE A 137 4.97 3.70 5.59
C ILE A 137 3.72 3.00 5.07
N PHE A 138 2.52 3.48 5.43
CA PHE A 138 1.25 2.94 4.98
C PHE A 138 0.66 3.77 3.85
N GLY A 139 -0.02 3.09 2.94
CA GLY A 139 -0.54 3.66 1.71
C GLY A 139 0.36 3.37 0.51
N LEU A 140 -0.28 3.16 -0.61
CA LEU A 140 0.41 2.86 -1.86
C LEU A 140 0.97 4.14 -2.49
N ASN A 141 2.17 4.05 -3.04
CA ASN A 141 2.70 5.10 -3.90
C ASN A 141 2.03 5.07 -5.29
N SER A 142 2.35 6.04 -6.13
CA SER A 142 1.73 6.18 -7.45
C SER A 142 1.99 4.98 -8.38
N GLU A 143 3.14 4.32 -8.26
CA GLU A 143 3.49 3.12 -9.04
C GLU A 143 2.57 1.94 -8.65
N MET A 144 2.45 1.66 -7.35
CA MET A 144 1.60 0.58 -6.85
C MET A 144 0.12 0.84 -7.15
N TRP A 145 -0.35 2.08 -7.05
CA TRP A 145 -1.69 2.46 -7.51
C TRP A 145 -1.87 2.24 -9.01
N GLY A 146 -0.83 2.55 -9.80
CA GLY A 146 -0.84 2.27 -11.25
C GLY A 146 -1.07 0.79 -11.57
N ILE A 147 -0.47 -0.12 -10.81
CA ILE A 147 -0.67 -1.57 -10.94
C ILE A 147 -2.13 -1.94 -10.63
N ILE A 148 -2.71 -1.45 -9.51
CA ILE A 148 -4.12 -1.73 -9.17
C ILE A 148 -5.07 -1.25 -10.28
N TRP A 149 -4.89 -0.02 -10.74
CA TRP A 149 -5.80 0.58 -11.72
C TRP A 149 -5.69 -0.01 -13.12
N ASN A 150 -4.48 -0.32 -13.58
CA ASN A 150 -4.24 -0.67 -14.99
C ASN A 150 -3.98 -2.17 -15.19
N GLU A 151 -3.20 -2.81 -14.30
CA GLU A 151 -2.82 -4.21 -14.50
C GLU A 151 -3.84 -5.16 -13.87
N TRP A 152 -4.39 -4.81 -12.70
CA TRP A 152 -5.43 -5.60 -12.03
C TRP A 152 -6.84 -5.24 -12.47
N GLY A 153 -7.01 -4.24 -13.35
CA GLY A 153 -8.26 -3.96 -14.05
C GLY A 153 -9.29 -3.14 -13.26
N ALA A 154 -8.94 -2.55 -12.11
CA ALA A 154 -9.88 -1.75 -11.32
C ALA A 154 -10.49 -0.58 -12.12
N LYS A 155 -9.72 0.01 -13.04
CA LYS A 155 -10.20 1.06 -13.96
C LYS A 155 -11.30 0.55 -14.89
N ASP A 156 -11.11 -0.62 -15.48
CA ASP A 156 -12.08 -1.19 -16.42
C ASP A 156 -13.35 -1.62 -15.71
N GLU A 157 -13.22 -2.16 -14.49
CA GLU A 157 -14.37 -2.44 -13.63
C GLU A 157 -15.16 -1.19 -13.29
N LEU A 158 -14.49 -0.09 -12.92
CA LEU A 158 -15.15 1.19 -12.64
C LEU A 158 -15.92 1.70 -13.86
N ILE A 159 -15.34 1.62 -15.06
CA ILE A 159 -16.00 2.01 -16.31
C ILE A 159 -17.23 1.13 -16.58
N MET A 160 -17.14 -0.18 -16.31
CA MET A 160 -18.29 -1.09 -16.44
C MET A 160 -19.41 -0.75 -15.47
N GLU A 161 -19.10 -0.48 -14.22
CA GLU A 161 -20.10 -0.07 -13.23
C GLU A 161 -20.79 1.25 -13.62
N MET A 162 -20.03 2.23 -14.08
CA MET A 162 -20.59 3.49 -14.59
C MET A 162 -21.55 3.25 -15.77
N ARG A 163 -21.19 2.38 -16.70
CA ARG A 163 -22.07 2.00 -17.82
C ARG A 163 -23.33 1.29 -17.34
N ASN A 164 -23.21 0.37 -16.39
CA ASN A 164 -24.34 -0.35 -15.82
C ASN A 164 -25.36 0.61 -15.20
N VAL A 165 -24.92 1.63 -14.47
CA VAL A 165 -25.81 2.64 -13.88
C VAL A 165 -26.50 3.46 -14.98
N LEU A 166 -25.81 3.80 -16.07
CA LEU A 166 -26.39 4.60 -17.16
C LEU A 166 -27.44 3.85 -17.97
N TRP A 167 -27.27 2.53 -18.15
CA TRP A 167 -28.07 1.76 -19.08
C TRP A 167 -29.09 0.81 -18.41
N GLN A 168 -29.33 0.94 -17.11
CA GLN A 168 -30.47 0.34 -16.41
C GLN A 168 -31.78 1.01 -16.83
#